data_e2ceba4934e98729dd70032fec36a774
#
_entry.id   e2ceba4934e98729dd70032fec36a774
#
_cell.length_a   1.000
_cell.length_b   1.000
_cell.length_c   1.000
_cell.angle_alpha   90.00
_cell.angle_beta   90.00
_cell.angle_gamma   90.00
#
_symmetry.space_group_name_H-M   'P 1'
#
loop_
_entity.id
_entity.type
_entity.pdbx_description
1 polymer ?
#
loop_
_entity_poly.entity_id
_entity_poly.type
_entity_poly.pdbx_seq_one_letter_code
_entity_poly.pdbx_strand_id
1 'polypeptide(L)'
;MKPDQIAIIDEQESITYQDWYERVQRSAQWLQETAHQQKRIAFLLSNGASFLQIFAGAACAGWTAVPLDPRWSHEECVEKLLLSEADLAIIEDRLIKRFEQGSVDMPLLSLSEWKERMRLLTDSPYNSCDTEKDPVFYMGFTSGSTGSPKAFIRRQQSWIESFRMTTASFGITHQDHALILGTLLSSHFLYGAISTLYFGGTVTLLEKFVPVKAKKALETGDITVMYTVPTMTETLLQIEAFREDNPLLVMSSGADWSSSSKEQLVTNYPHVTFFDFYGTSELSFVSYLSSNDFMQKPSSVGRPFSSIQVEVRRPDQSVCQPNETGRIYVKSPMTFSGYLHEQKPPEEWLTVYDMGWLDEDGYLYMSGRENGMIVYGGLNIFPEEIERVLNEQPEVKRSIVVGVPDPYWGEIPVAILEQVPQIKAVRQAVKEKLAAYKVPKKWLVIDQMIETSGGKIARASMKKWAEEQLSCKQ
;
A
#
# COMPACT_ATOMS: atom_id res chain seq x y z
N MET A 1 0.68 -20.21 21.25
CA MET A 1 0.94 -18.82 21.74
C MET A 1 0.95 -18.86 23.27
N LYS A 2 1.83 -18.10 23.92
CA LYS A 2 1.86 -17.97 25.37
C LYS A 2 0.85 -16.87 25.77
N PRO A 3 -0.10 -17.12 26.66
CA PRO A 3 -1.15 -16.14 27.03
C PRO A 3 -0.59 -14.79 27.48
N ASP A 4 0.49 -14.80 28.26
CA ASP A 4 1.13 -13.62 28.85
C ASP A 4 2.09 -12.88 27.89
N GLN A 5 2.34 -13.43 26.70
CA GLN A 5 3.18 -12.75 25.69
C GLN A 5 2.46 -11.50 25.19
N ILE A 6 3.20 -10.40 25.01
CA ILE A 6 2.66 -9.17 24.43
C ILE A 6 2.33 -9.40 22.94
N ALA A 7 1.09 -9.10 22.57
CA ALA A 7 0.61 -9.15 21.19
C ALA A 7 0.72 -7.77 20.50
N ILE A 8 0.26 -6.72 21.19
CA ILE A 8 0.21 -5.36 20.63
C ILE A 8 0.79 -4.36 21.63
N ILE A 9 1.60 -3.45 21.13
CA ILE A 9 2.04 -2.23 21.82
C ILE A 9 1.60 -1.06 20.98
N ASP A 10 0.78 -0.17 21.53
CA ASP A 10 0.50 1.13 20.91
C ASP A 10 0.84 2.28 21.88
N GLU A 11 0.57 3.52 21.47
CA GLU A 11 0.91 4.68 22.29
C GLU A 11 0.10 4.78 23.59
N GLN A 12 -0.95 3.97 23.77
CA GLN A 12 -1.87 4.02 24.91
C GLN A 12 -1.71 2.82 25.85
N GLU A 13 -1.46 1.63 25.30
CA GLU A 13 -1.46 0.39 26.06
C GLU A 13 -0.54 -0.70 25.48
N SER A 14 -0.27 -1.72 26.32
CA SER A 14 0.32 -2.98 25.90
C SER A 14 -0.66 -4.10 26.18
N ILE A 15 -0.96 -4.92 25.20
CA ILE A 15 -2.00 -5.94 25.21
C ILE A 15 -1.36 -7.31 25.11
N THR A 16 -1.68 -8.21 26.03
CA THR A 16 -1.23 -9.61 25.98
C THR A 16 -2.02 -10.41 24.95
N TYR A 17 -1.54 -11.61 24.58
CA TYR A 17 -2.31 -12.51 23.71
C TYR A 17 -3.61 -13.00 24.35
N GLN A 18 -3.66 -13.13 25.67
CA GLN A 18 -4.89 -13.45 26.39
C GLN A 18 -5.92 -12.32 26.24
N ASP A 19 -5.52 -11.07 26.54
CA ASP A 19 -6.40 -9.91 26.40
C ASP A 19 -6.82 -9.69 24.94
N TRP A 20 -5.89 -9.88 23.99
CA TRP A 20 -6.16 -9.77 22.56
C TRP A 20 -7.24 -10.78 22.12
N TYR A 21 -7.07 -12.05 22.50
CA TYR A 21 -8.04 -13.11 22.21
C TYR A 21 -9.42 -12.75 22.74
N GLU A 22 -9.53 -12.36 24.02
CA GLU A 22 -10.80 -11.98 24.62
C GLU A 22 -11.46 -10.79 23.93
N ARG A 23 -10.67 -9.75 23.59
CA ARG A 23 -11.16 -8.57 22.88
C ARG A 23 -11.71 -8.93 21.49
N VAL A 24 -11.03 -9.77 20.75
CA VAL A 24 -11.46 -10.23 19.42
C VAL A 24 -12.73 -11.08 19.54
N GLN A 25 -12.81 -11.97 20.53
CA GLN A 25 -13.99 -12.81 20.77
C GLN A 25 -15.22 -11.97 21.10
N ARG A 26 -15.10 -10.97 21.98
CA ARG A 26 -16.20 -10.05 22.31
C ARG A 26 -16.68 -9.27 21.09
N SER A 27 -15.74 -8.80 20.26
CA SER A 27 -16.10 -8.09 19.03
C SER A 27 -16.83 -9.01 18.03
N ALA A 28 -16.37 -10.26 17.91
CA ALA A 28 -17.02 -11.24 17.04
C ALA A 28 -18.41 -11.63 17.54
N GLN A 29 -18.57 -11.85 18.86
CA GLN A 29 -19.88 -12.12 19.48
C GLN A 29 -20.85 -10.97 19.24
N TRP A 30 -20.42 -9.74 19.51
CA TRP A 30 -21.27 -8.56 19.32
C TRP A 30 -21.75 -8.43 17.86
N LEU A 31 -20.87 -8.67 16.89
CA LEU A 31 -21.25 -8.63 15.48
C LEU A 31 -22.23 -9.74 15.09
N GLN A 32 -22.13 -10.93 15.68
CA GLN A 32 -23.10 -12.00 15.46
C GLN A 32 -24.49 -11.68 16.01
N GLU A 33 -24.58 -10.96 17.13
CA GLU A 33 -25.82 -10.52 17.75
C GLU A 33 -26.41 -9.26 17.08
N THR A 34 -25.63 -8.58 16.23
CA THR A 34 -26.04 -7.35 15.55
C THR A 34 -26.89 -7.67 14.32
N ALA A 35 -28.02 -6.97 14.16
CA ALA A 35 -28.84 -7.06 12.96
C ALA A 35 -28.06 -6.61 11.73
N HIS A 36 -28.15 -7.38 10.65
CA HIS A 36 -27.37 -7.15 9.43
C HIS A 36 -28.13 -7.62 8.19
N GLN A 37 -27.72 -7.08 7.03
CA GLN A 37 -28.16 -7.50 5.70
C GLN A 37 -26.97 -8.00 4.87
N GLN A 38 -25.85 -7.30 4.95
CA GLN A 38 -24.64 -7.53 4.12
C GLN A 38 -23.46 -8.13 4.91
N LYS A 39 -23.54 -8.13 6.25
CA LYS A 39 -22.42 -8.45 7.14
C LYS A 39 -21.18 -7.60 6.88
N ARG A 40 -21.36 -6.28 6.79
CA ARG A 40 -20.28 -5.31 6.56
C ARG A 40 -20.25 -4.27 7.67
N ILE A 41 -19.06 -4.07 8.24
CA ILE A 41 -18.80 -3.05 9.25
C ILE A 41 -17.79 -2.04 8.72
N ALA A 42 -18.21 -0.77 8.59
CA ALA A 42 -17.29 0.32 8.29
C ALA A 42 -16.71 0.90 9.58
N PHE A 43 -15.49 1.43 9.50
CA PHE A 43 -14.92 2.16 10.62
C PHE A 43 -13.93 3.23 10.17
N LEU A 44 -14.09 4.43 10.76
CA LEU A 44 -13.27 5.61 10.52
C LEU A 44 -12.38 5.84 11.74
N LEU A 45 -11.23 5.16 11.78
CA LEU A 45 -10.32 5.16 12.91
C LEU A 45 -8.88 5.40 12.48
N SER A 46 -8.14 6.11 13.33
CA SER A 46 -6.68 6.18 13.28
C SER A 46 -6.06 4.84 13.71
N ASN A 47 -4.73 4.70 13.53
CA ASN A 47 -4.01 3.52 14.00
C ASN A 47 -4.18 3.32 15.51
N GLY A 48 -4.32 2.06 15.91
CA GLY A 48 -4.39 1.65 17.30
C GLY A 48 -4.99 0.26 17.48
N ALA A 49 -4.93 -0.26 18.67
CA ALA A 49 -5.41 -1.60 19.01
C ALA A 49 -6.89 -1.79 18.68
N SER A 50 -7.72 -0.75 18.86
CA SER A 50 -9.16 -0.82 18.53
C SER A 50 -9.42 -1.04 17.05
N PHE A 51 -8.60 -0.46 16.14
CA PHE A 51 -8.69 -0.70 14.71
C PHE A 51 -8.48 -2.19 14.40
N LEU A 52 -7.38 -2.76 14.93
CA LEU A 52 -7.08 -4.18 14.72
C LEU A 52 -8.13 -5.09 15.36
N GLN A 53 -8.65 -4.73 16.54
CA GLN A 53 -9.69 -5.48 17.24
C GLN A 53 -10.99 -5.57 16.41
N ILE A 54 -11.45 -4.44 15.84
CA ILE A 54 -12.63 -4.42 14.97
C ILE A 54 -12.39 -5.25 13.72
N PHE A 55 -11.21 -5.08 13.08
CA PHE A 55 -10.85 -5.82 11.87
C PHE A 55 -10.82 -7.33 12.12
N ALA A 56 -10.12 -7.77 13.17
CA ALA A 56 -10.00 -9.19 13.52
C ALA A 56 -11.34 -9.78 13.99
N GLY A 57 -12.11 -9.03 14.80
CA GLY A 57 -13.43 -9.43 15.24
C GLY A 57 -14.41 -9.62 14.09
N ALA A 58 -14.39 -8.71 13.11
CA ALA A 58 -15.18 -8.84 11.87
C ALA A 58 -14.80 -10.10 11.09
N ALA A 59 -13.50 -10.32 10.88
CA ALA A 59 -13.01 -11.51 10.18
C ALA A 59 -13.43 -12.80 10.90
N CYS A 60 -13.34 -12.86 12.24
CA CYS A 60 -13.80 -14.00 13.04
C CYS A 60 -15.31 -14.22 12.94
N ALA A 61 -16.10 -13.14 12.95
CA ALA A 61 -17.56 -13.21 12.84
C ALA A 61 -18.10 -13.53 11.44
N GLY A 62 -17.22 -13.63 10.42
CA GLY A 62 -17.62 -13.78 9.03
C GLY A 62 -18.21 -12.49 8.42
N TRP A 63 -17.81 -11.35 8.97
CA TRP A 63 -18.15 -10.01 8.47
C TRP A 63 -17.02 -9.44 7.64
N THR A 64 -17.38 -8.55 6.71
CA THR A 64 -16.41 -7.78 5.92
C THR A 64 -16.05 -6.49 6.66
N ALA A 65 -14.78 -6.35 7.01
CA ALA A 65 -14.22 -5.13 7.56
C ALA A 65 -13.97 -4.08 6.46
N VAL A 66 -14.44 -2.85 6.67
CA VAL A 66 -14.34 -1.74 5.71
C VAL A 66 -13.67 -0.55 6.39
N PRO A 67 -12.33 -0.53 6.49
CA PRO A 67 -11.60 0.61 7.05
C PRO A 67 -11.66 1.82 6.11
N LEU A 68 -11.99 2.99 6.68
CA LEU A 68 -12.11 4.26 5.98
C LEU A 68 -11.19 5.31 6.60
N ASP A 69 -10.65 6.21 5.77
CA ASP A 69 -9.70 7.22 6.21
C ASP A 69 -10.42 8.36 6.96
N PRO A 70 -10.14 8.56 8.27
CA PRO A 70 -10.75 9.63 9.05
C PRO A 70 -10.30 11.05 8.61
N ARG A 71 -9.31 11.15 7.73
CA ARG A 71 -8.79 12.41 7.18
C ARG A 71 -9.55 12.87 5.93
N TRP A 72 -10.35 12.01 5.32
CA TRP A 72 -11.15 12.38 4.15
C TRP A 72 -12.16 13.50 4.48
N SER A 73 -12.57 14.24 3.45
CA SER A 73 -13.66 15.21 3.58
C SER A 73 -14.94 14.51 4.05
N HIS A 74 -15.92 15.29 4.50
CA HIS A 74 -17.23 14.74 4.88
C HIS A 74 -17.89 14.03 3.68
N GLU A 75 -17.88 14.69 2.51
CA GLU A 75 -18.45 14.16 1.28
C GLU A 75 -17.79 12.85 0.86
N GLU A 76 -16.46 12.77 0.89
CA GLU A 76 -15.73 11.55 0.57
C GLU A 76 -16.06 10.41 1.54
N CYS A 77 -16.18 10.71 2.85
CA CYS A 77 -16.55 9.69 3.82
C CYS A 77 -17.97 9.16 3.58
N VAL A 78 -18.93 10.07 3.33
CA VAL A 78 -20.32 9.68 3.02
C VAL A 78 -20.40 8.85 1.74
N GLU A 79 -19.72 9.28 0.67
CA GLU A 79 -19.66 8.53 -0.58
C GLU A 79 -19.18 7.09 -0.36
N LYS A 80 -18.10 6.90 0.40
CA LYS A 80 -17.53 5.58 0.64
C LYS A 80 -18.34 4.74 1.62
N LEU A 81 -18.97 5.36 2.62
CA LEU A 81 -19.93 4.68 3.48
C LEU A 81 -21.12 4.14 2.66
N LEU A 82 -21.70 4.94 1.78
CA LEU A 82 -22.79 4.51 0.91
C LEU A 82 -22.32 3.42 -0.08
N LEU A 83 -21.17 3.60 -0.72
CA LEU A 83 -20.62 2.64 -1.66
C LEU A 83 -20.27 1.30 -0.99
N SER A 84 -19.91 1.30 0.29
CA SER A 84 -19.57 0.08 1.03
C SER A 84 -20.79 -0.80 1.33
N GLU A 85 -22.00 -0.23 1.34
CA GLU A 85 -23.24 -0.88 1.81
C GLU A 85 -23.05 -1.52 3.18
N ALA A 86 -22.37 -0.83 4.09
CA ALA A 86 -22.14 -1.33 5.44
C ALA A 86 -23.43 -1.32 6.24
N ASP A 87 -23.62 -2.32 7.12
CA ASP A 87 -24.77 -2.41 8.01
C ASP A 87 -24.66 -1.44 9.20
N LEU A 88 -23.43 -1.04 9.55
CA LEU A 88 -23.15 -0.08 10.62
C LEU A 88 -21.75 0.51 10.44
N ALA A 89 -21.50 1.64 11.13
CA ALA A 89 -20.16 2.22 11.16
C ALA A 89 -19.72 2.62 12.56
N ILE A 90 -18.42 2.41 12.88
CA ILE A 90 -17.76 2.90 14.09
C ILE A 90 -16.88 4.08 13.72
N ILE A 91 -17.05 5.21 14.42
CA ILE A 91 -16.42 6.47 14.06
C ILE A 91 -15.66 7.03 15.27
N GLU A 92 -14.48 7.60 15.07
CA GLU A 92 -13.79 8.32 16.14
C GLU A 92 -14.68 9.39 16.78
N ASP A 93 -14.63 9.52 18.11
CA ASP A 93 -15.48 10.44 18.87
C ASP A 93 -15.43 11.88 18.36
N ARG A 94 -14.25 12.34 17.93
CA ARG A 94 -14.05 13.69 17.37
C ARG A 94 -14.76 13.92 16.03
N LEU A 95 -15.09 12.84 15.31
CA LEU A 95 -15.69 12.91 13.97
C LEU A 95 -17.19 12.66 13.96
N ILE A 96 -17.75 12.03 15.01
CA ILE A 96 -19.16 11.59 15.03
C ILE A 96 -20.14 12.73 14.72
N LYS A 97 -19.88 13.93 15.26
CA LYS A 97 -20.69 15.13 15.02
C LYS A 97 -20.81 15.54 13.54
N ARG A 98 -19.86 15.15 12.71
CA ARG A 98 -19.91 15.43 11.25
C ARG A 98 -21.02 14.66 10.56
N PHE A 99 -21.52 13.57 11.17
CA PHE A 99 -22.51 12.66 10.59
C PHE A 99 -23.88 12.74 11.28
N GLU A 100 -24.07 13.60 12.31
CA GLU A 100 -25.32 13.74 13.08
C GLU A 100 -26.50 14.29 12.28
N GLN A 101 -26.30 14.78 11.05
CA GLN A 101 -27.33 15.42 10.22
C GLN A 101 -28.01 14.49 9.20
N GLY A 102 -28.03 13.17 9.43
CA GLY A 102 -28.74 12.23 8.55
C GLY A 102 -28.06 12.02 7.19
N SER A 103 -26.75 12.19 7.13
CA SER A 103 -25.96 12.02 5.89
C SER A 103 -25.94 10.58 5.36
N VAL A 104 -26.21 9.60 6.24
CA VAL A 104 -26.25 8.16 5.90
C VAL A 104 -27.39 7.49 6.66
N ASP A 105 -28.05 6.53 6.03
CA ASP A 105 -29.14 5.76 6.63
C ASP A 105 -28.63 4.41 7.15
N MET A 106 -27.68 4.48 8.11
CA MET A 106 -27.15 3.32 8.83
C MET A 106 -26.83 3.69 10.27
N PRO A 107 -26.85 2.71 11.21
CA PRO A 107 -26.41 2.93 12.58
C PRO A 107 -24.97 3.41 12.66
N LEU A 108 -24.74 4.51 13.37
CA LEU A 108 -23.42 5.05 13.65
C LEU A 108 -23.15 4.94 15.16
N LEU A 109 -21.98 4.45 15.51
CA LEU A 109 -21.49 4.39 16.89
C LEU A 109 -20.21 5.20 17.00
N SER A 110 -20.10 5.96 18.07
CA SER A 110 -18.79 6.50 18.46
C SER A 110 -17.87 5.38 18.94
N LEU A 111 -16.56 5.58 18.85
CA LEU A 111 -15.59 4.61 19.35
C LEU A 111 -15.76 4.37 20.86
N SER A 112 -16.06 5.41 21.62
CA SER A 112 -16.33 5.29 23.07
C SER A 112 -17.58 4.47 23.36
N GLU A 113 -18.68 4.67 22.63
CA GLU A 113 -19.90 3.85 22.78
C GLU A 113 -19.64 2.39 22.44
N TRP A 114 -18.89 2.13 21.37
CA TRP A 114 -18.52 0.77 20.99
C TRP A 114 -17.64 0.11 22.08
N LYS A 115 -16.64 0.80 22.61
CA LYS A 115 -15.79 0.30 23.69
C LYS A 115 -16.61 -0.05 24.95
N GLU A 116 -17.57 0.80 25.30
CA GLU A 116 -18.45 0.54 26.46
C GLU A 116 -19.33 -0.70 26.22
N ARG A 117 -19.86 -0.88 25.00
CA ARG A 117 -20.58 -2.12 24.63
C ARG A 117 -19.71 -3.35 24.78
N MET A 118 -18.45 -3.29 24.31
CA MET A 118 -17.50 -4.41 24.45
C MET A 118 -17.19 -4.73 25.92
N ARG A 119 -17.14 -3.70 26.78
CA ARG A 119 -16.91 -3.87 28.23
C ARG A 119 -18.10 -4.54 28.95
N LEU A 120 -19.31 -4.27 28.50
CA LEU A 120 -20.54 -4.79 29.10
C LEU A 120 -20.92 -6.19 28.61
N LEU A 121 -20.32 -6.67 27.50
CA LEU A 121 -20.56 -8.04 27.06
C LEU A 121 -20.01 -9.02 28.10
N THR A 122 -20.88 -9.92 28.53
CA THR A 122 -20.46 -11.04 29.36
C THR A 122 -19.74 -12.08 28.56
N ASP A 123 -18.73 -12.72 29.14
CA ASP A 123 -17.92 -13.76 28.49
C ASP A 123 -18.82 -15.00 28.20
N SER A 124 -19.53 -14.95 27.12
CA SER A 124 -20.11 -16.16 26.51
C SER A 124 -19.08 -16.69 25.48
N PRO A 125 -18.82 -17.99 25.48
CA PRO A 125 -17.90 -18.56 24.50
C PRO A 125 -18.46 -18.25 23.10
N TYR A 126 -17.65 -17.53 22.31
CA TYR A 126 -17.91 -17.35 20.90
C TYR A 126 -18.04 -18.72 20.23
N ASN A 127 -19.22 -19.05 19.77
CA ASN A 127 -19.41 -20.20 18.95
C ASN A 127 -18.99 -19.84 17.53
N SER A 128 -17.91 -20.45 17.05
CA SER A 128 -17.54 -20.33 15.63
C SER A 128 -18.77 -20.78 14.82
N CYS A 129 -19.43 -19.81 14.19
CA CYS A 129 -20.56 -20.12 13.33
C CYS A 129 -20.07 -20.96 12.14
N ASP A 130 -20.98 -21.72 11.52
CA ASP A 130 -20.87 -22.18 10.15
C ASP A 130 -20.78 -20.94 9.22
N THR A 131 -19.60 -20.32 9.21
CA THR A 131 -19.29 -19.25 8.27
C THR A 131 -19.07 -19.89 6.90
N GLU A 132 -19.37 -19.16 5.84
CA GLU A 132 -18.99 -19.53 4.48
C GLU A 132 -17.54 -20.02 4.49
N LYS A 133 -17.23 -21.06 3.76
CA LYS A 133 -15.91 -21.74 3.79
C LYS A 133 -14.73 -20.80 3.49
N ASP A 134 -14.98 -19.72 2.74
CA ASP A 134 -14.00 -18.66 2.41
C ASP A 134 -14.72 -17.30 2.28
N PRO A 135 -15.09 -16.65 3.40
CA PRO A 135 -15.87 -15.41 3.37
C PRO A 135 -15.04 -14.23 2.86
N VAL A 136 -15.72 -13.24 2.26
CA VAL A 136 -15.15 -11.91 2.08
C VAL A 136 -14.96 -11.29 3.47
N PHE A 137 -13.74 -10.86 3.78
CA PHE A 137 -13.40 -10.36 5.10
C PHE A 137 -12.87 -8.93 5.11
N TYR A 138 -12.43 -8.45 3.94
CA TYR A 138 -11.84 -7.12 3.80
C TYR A 138 -12.32 -6.44 2.53
N MET A 139 -12.72 -5.20 2.65
CA MET A 139 -13.00 -4.28 1.56
C MET A 139 -12.15 -3.03 1.73
N GLY A 140 -11.47 -2.63 0.67
CA GLY A 140 -10.72 -1.38 0.63
C GLY A 140 -11.06 -0.57 -0.61
N PHE A 141 -10.55 0.66 -0.68
CA PHE A 141 -10.80 1.56 -1.79
C PHE A 141 -9.50 1.89 -2.52
N THR A 142 -9.55 1.85 -3.85
CA THR A 142 -8.47 2.33 -4.72
C THR A 142 -8.94 3.57 -5.45
N SER A 143 -8.02 4.52 -5.70
CA SER A 143 -8.28 5.62 -6.63
C SER A 143 -8.36 5.04 -8.04
N GLY A 144 -9.56 4.81 -8.54
CA GLY A 144 -9.78 4.29 -9.89
C GLY A 144 -9.10 5.18 -10.94
N SER A 145 -8.56 4.58 -12.00
CA SER A 145 -7.99 5.29 -13.16
C SER A 145 -9.01 6.23 -13.85
N THR A 146 -10.31 6.04 -13.58
CA THR A 146 -11.44 6.85 -14.08
C THR A 146 -11.83 8.00 -13.15
N GLY A 147 -11.11 8.21 -12.04
CA GLY A 147 -11.39 9.27 -11.05
C GLY A 147 -12.44 8.90 -9.99
N SER A 148 -13.26 7.88 -10.21
CA SER A 148 -14.20 7.39 -9.19
C SER A 148 -13.55 6.28 -8.36
N PRO A 149 -13.69 6.29 -7.02
CA PRO A 149 -13.14 5.26 -6.15
C PRO A 149 -13.81 3.90 -6.44
N LYS A 150 -12.98 2.85 -6.52
CA LYS A 150 -13.46 1.47 -6.67
C LYS A 150 -13.25 0.71 -5.37
N ALA A 151 -14.30 0.03 -4.90
CA ALA A 151 -14.23 -0.85 -3.74
C ALA A 151 -13.73 -2.24 -4.17
N PHE A 152 -12.54 -2.63 -3.78
CA PHE A 152 -12.03 -3.99 -3.99
C PHE A 152 -12.35 -4.87 -2.79
N ILE A 153 -12.59 -6.16 -3.04
CA ILE A 153 -12.94 -7.14 -2.01
C ILE A 153 -11.92 -8.28 -1.96
N ARG A 154 -11.65 -8.76 -0.74
CA ARG A 154 -10.70 -9.82 -0.46
C ARG A 154 -11.34 -10.93 0.37
N ARG A 155 -11.06 -12.19 0.01
CA ARG A 155 -11.43 -13.36 0.80
C ARG A 155 -10.34 -13.77 1.76
N GLN A 156 -10.69 -14.41 2.86
CA GLN A 156 -9.74 -14.82 3.90
C GLN A 156 -8.62 -15.71 3.35
N GLN A 157 -8.98 -16.67 2.49
CA GLN A 157 -7.99 -17.59 1.92
C GLN A 157 -6.86 -16.88 1.19
N SER A 158 -7.16 -15.75 0.50
CA SER A 158 -6.12 -14.99 -0.21
C SER A 158 -5.04 -14.42 0.72
N TRP A 159 -5.39 -14.08 1.97
CA TRP A 159 -4.41 -13.63 2.97
C TRP A 159 -3.73 -14.81 3.67
N ILE A 160 -4.43 -15.88 3.96
CA ILE A 160 -3.85 -17.10 4.54
C ILE A 160 -2.75 -17.65 3.62
N GLU A 161 -2.98 -17.68 2.30
CA GLU A 161 -1.94 -18.07 1.33
C GLU A 161 -0.73 -17.12 1.36
N SER A 162 -0.98 -15.80 1.46
CA SER A 162 0.12 -14.84 1.57
C SER A 162 0.89 -14.96 2.89
N PHE A 163 0.24 -15.34 4.00
CA PHE A 163 0.92 -15.61 5.27
C PHE A 163 1.88 -16.80 5.14
N ARG A 164 1.42 -17.91 4.54
CA ARG A 164 2.27 -19.08 4.27
C ARG A 164 3.50 -18.71 3.43
N MET A 165 3.27 -17.92 2.38
CA MET A 165 4.34 -17.43 1.52
C MET A 165 5.33 -16.54 2.27
N THR A 166 4.87 -15.61 3.11
CA THR A 166 5.69 -14.71 3.91
C THR A 166 6.62 -15.51 4.84
N THR A 167 6.09 -16.50 5.55
CA THR A 167 6.93 -17.39 6.39
C THR A 167 7.97 -18.13 5.55
N ALA A 168 7.57 -18.71 4.42
CA ALA A 168 8.47 -19.49 3.58
C ALA A 168 9.59 -18.64 2.93
N SER A 169 9.28 -17.38 2.56
CA SER A 169 10.21 -16.51 1.84
C SER A 169 11.07 -15.65 2.76
N PHE A 170 10.57 -15.23 3.92
CA PHE A 170 11.23 -14.23 4.77
C PHE A 170 11.54 -14.75 6.17
N GLY A 171 11.06 -15.96 6.52
CA GLY A 171 11.32 -16.56 7.83
C GLY A 171 10.62 -15.89 9.00
N ILE A 172 9.60 -15.04 8.74
CA ILE A 172 8.84 -14.35 9.81
C ILE A 172 8.05 -15.38 10.63
N THR A 173 8.17 -15.31 11.95
CA THR A 173 7.65 -16.31 12.91
C THR A 173 7.01 -15.63 14.13
N HIS A 174 6.61 -16.46 15.10
CA HIS A 174 6.11 -16.01 16.42
C HIS A 174 7.15 -15.31 17.31
N GLN A 175 8.43 -15.37 16.95
CA GLN A 175 9.51 -14.72 17.69
C GLN A 175 9.73 -13.27 17.25
N ASP A 176 9.12 -12.88 16.14
CA ASP A 176 9.35 -11.58 15.56
C ASP A 176 8.51 -10.49 16.22
N HIS A 177 9.10 -9.31 16.28
CA HIS A 177 8.49 -8.09 16.76
C HIS A 177 8.46 -7.08 15.62
N ALA A 178 7.27 -6.82 15.10
CA ALA A 178 7.07 -5.94 13.94
C ALA A 178 6.75 -4.50 14.36
N LEU A 179 7.49 -3.55 13.81
CA LEU A 179 7.19 -2.12 13.88
C LEU A 179 6.40 -1.70 12.63
N ILE A 180 5.21 -1.17 12.81
CA ILE A 180 4.33 -0.68 11.75
C ILE A 180 4.41 0.84 11.69
N LEU A 181 5.08 1.37 10.67
CA LEU A 181 5.34 2.80 10.56
C LEU A 181 4.18 3.61 9.96
N GLY A 182 3.39 3.00 9.10
CA GLY A 182 2.36 3.71 8.34
C GLY A 182 0.95 3.42 8.81
N THR A 183 -0.01 3.97 8.05
CA THR A 183 -1.44 3.83 8.38
C THR A 183 -1.96 2.43 8.05
N LEU A 184 -2.72 1.84 8.97
CA LEU A 184 -3.42 0.57 8.78
C LEU A 184 -4.48 0.60 7.67
N LEU A 185 -4.80 1.77 7.13
CA LEU A 185 -5.64 1.92 5.93
C LEU A 185 -4.95 1.45 4.65
N SER A 186 -3.63 1.42 4.63
CA SER A 186 -2.86 0.81 3.55
C SER A 186 -2.76 -0.70 3.76
N SER A 187 -3.09 -1.47 2.72
CA SER A 187 -3.02 -2.94 2.76
C SER A 187 -1.66 -3.47 3.22
N HIS A 188 -0.57 -2.81 2.86
CA HIS A 188 0.79 -3.20 3.26
C HIS A 188 0.99 -3.17 4.78
N PHE A 189 0.61 -2.08 5.45
CA PHE A 189 0.76 -1.94 6.90
C PHE A 189 -0.25 -2.79 7.69
N LEU A 190 -1.50 -2.85 7.20
CA LEU A 190 -2.51 -3.71 7.80
C LEU A 190 -2.11 -5.18 7.70
N TYR A 191 -1.61 -5.59 6.54
CA TYR A 191 -1.06 -6.92 6.33
C TYR A 191 0.08 -7.23 7.31
N GLY A 192 1.03 -6.30 7.46
CA GLY A 192 2.15 -6.47 8.39
C GLY A 192 1.69 -6.69 9.84
N ALA A 193 0.71 -5.90 10.30
CA ALA A 193 0.15 -6.06 11.63
C ALA A 193 -0.60 -7.39 11.80
N ILE A 194 -1.53 -7.71 10.89
CA ILE A 194 -2.36 -8.92 11.00
C ILE A 194 -1.54 -10.19 10.81
N SER A 195 -0.59 -10.23 9.87
CA SER A 195 0.28 -11.39 9.66
C SER A 195 1.15 -11.67 10.88
N THR A 196 1.73 -10.63 11.49
CA THR A 196 2.53 -10.78 12.71
C THR A 196 1.69 -11.34 13.86
N LEU A 197 0.48 -10.84 14.08
CA LEU A 197 -0.46 -11.38 15.08
C LEU A 197 -0.89 -12.82 14.75
N TYR A 198 -1.12 -13.13 13.49
CA TYR A 198 -1.44 -14.48 13.04
C TYR A 198 -0.33 -15.49 13.37
N PHE A 199 0.93 -15.11 13.20
CA PHE A 199 2.08 -15.95 13.56
C PHE A 199 2.32 -16.04 15.07
N GLY A 200 1.77 -15.14 15.86
CA GLY A 200 2.00 -15.09 17.32
C GLY A 200 3.15 -14.19 17.72
N GLY A 201 3.60 -13.29 16.85
CA GLY A 201 4.62 -12.28 17.11
C GLY A 201 4.06 -11.03 17.82
N THR A 202 4.91 -10.06 18.10
CA THR A 202 4.52 -8.78 18.72
C THR A 202 4.40 -7.69 17.67
N VAL A 203 3.41 -6.82 17.79
CA VAL A 203 3.20 -5.67 16.90
C VAL A 203 3.34 -4.37 17.69
N THR A 204 4.25 -3.50 17.28
CA THR A 204 4.30 -2.10 17.74
C THR A 204 3.67 -1.20 16.69
N LEU A 205 2.65 -0.43 17.10
CA LEU A 205 1.93 0.53 16.25
C LEU A 205 2.31 1.96 16.63
N LEU A 206 2.60 2.77 15.63
CA LEU A 206 2.61 4.23 15.78
C LEU A 206 1.26 4.78 15.32
N GLU A 207 0.70 5.74 16.05
CA GLU A 207 -0.54 6.42 15.63
C GLU A 207 -0.35 7.08 14.26
N LYS A 208 0.82 7.68 14.07
CA LYS A 208 1.29 8.23 12.79
C LYS A 208 2.82 8.16 12.70
N PHE A 209 3.35 8.18 11.49
CA PHE A 209 4.79 8.24 11.30
C PHE A 209 5.37 9.54 11.86
N VAL A 210 6.19 9.42 12.90
CA VAL A 210 7.01 10.50 13.47
C VAL A 210 8.43 9.95 13.54
N PRO A 211 9.39 10.48 12.77
CA PRO A 211 10.74 9.90 12.64
C PRO A 211 11.44 9.65 13.98
N VAL A 212 11.34 10.60 14.92
CA VAL A 212 11.96 10.46 16.25
C VAL A 212 11.31 9.34 17.09
N LYS A 213 9.98 9.13 16.99
CA LYS A 213 9.30 8.03 17.67
C LYS A 213 9.71 6.68 17.07
N ALA A 214 9.79 6.60 15.73
CA ALA A 214 10.25 5.40 15.04
C ALA A 214 11.71 5.06 15.40
N LYS A 215 12.60 6.06 15.40
CA LYS A 215 13.98 5.90 15.88
C LYS A 215 14.03 5.35 17.30
N LYS A 216 13.28 5.94 18.23
CA LYS A 216 13.20 5.46 19.62
C LYS A 216 12.74 4.01 19.72
N ALA A 217 11.75 3.59 18.92
CA ALA A 217 11.31 2.20 18.90
C ALA A 217 12.41 1.25 18.40
N LEU A 218 13.15 1.64 17.38
CA LEU A 218 14.28 0.85 16.84
C LEU A 218 15.46 0.78 17.83
N GLU A 219 15.66 1.83 18.63
CA GLU A 219 16.74 1.88 19.65
C GLU A 219 16.53 0.90 20.82
N THR A 220 15.29 0.45 21.11
CA THR A 220 15.03 -0.53 22.17
C THR A 220 15.66 -1.90 21.87
N GLY A 221 15.93 -2.20 20.60
CA GLY A 221 16.58 -3.45 20.16
C GLY A 221 15.65 -4.66 20.05
N ASP A 222 14.37 -4.52 20.39
CA ASP A 222 13.41 -5.63 20.36
C ASP A 222 12.72 -5.79 18.99
N ILE A 223 12.79 -4.76 18.13
CA ILE A 223 12.20 -4.79 16.80
C ILE A 223 13.06 -5.64 15.86
N THR A 224 12.46 -6.67 15.28
CA THR A 224 13.13 -7.57 14.32
C THR A 224 12.61 -7.37 12.88
N VAL A 225 11.39 -6.83 12.72
CA VAL A 225 10.78 -6.57 11.42
C VAL A 225 10.22 -5.16 11.39
N MET A 226 10.41 -4.43 10.31
CA MET A 226 9.86 -3.09 10.12
C MET A 226 9.09 -3.03 8.80
N TYR A 227 7.78 -2.75 8.87
CA TYR A 227 6.97 -2.45 7.68
C TYR A 227 7.00 -0.96 7.39
N THR A 228 7.38 -0.61 6.15
CA THR A 228 7.69 0.77 5.77
C THR A 228 7.33 1.05 4.30
N VAL A 229 7.48 2.29 3.89
CA VAL A 229 7.53 2.70 2.49
C VAL A 229 8.86 3.42 2.22
N PRO A 230 9.33 3.52 0.97
CA PRO A 230 10.64 4.11 0.65
C PRO A 230 10.92 5.44 1.34
N THR A 231 10.00 6.38 1.27
CA THR A 231 10.16 7.73 1.84
C THR A 231 10.33 7.74 3.37
N MET A 232 9.69 6.80 4.08
CA MET A 232 9.87 6.66 5.52
C MET A 232 11.26 6.09 5.83
N THR A 233 11.72 5.09 5.08
CA THR A 233 13.06 4.52 5.24
C THR A 233 14.14 5.56 4.95
N GLU A 234 14.00 6.35 3.89
CA GLU A 234 14.90 7.45 3.56
C GLU A 234 14.97 8.49 4.67
N THR A 235 13.83 8.84 5.25
CA THR A 235 13.79 9.75 6.40
C THR A 235 14.52 9.17 7.61
N LEU A 236 14.37 7.87 7.87
CA LEU A 236 15.07 7.18 8.97
C LEU A 236 16.58 7.08 8.73
N LEU A 237 17.02 6.89 7.48
CA LEU A 237 18.44 6.96 7.10
C LEU A 237 19.03 8.35 7.37
N GLN A 238 18.33 9.43 7.03
CA GLN A 238 18.79 10.81 7.25
C GLN A 238 19.00 11.15 8.73
N ILE A 239 18.26 10.53 9.64
CA ILE A 239 18.40 10.74 11.10
C ILE A 239 19.19 9.62 11.79
N GLU A 240 19.84 8.74 11.02
CA GLU A 240 20.65 7.63 11.54
C GLU A 240 19.86 6.79 12.58
N ALA A 241 18.67 6.35 12.17
CA ALA A 241 17.75 5.64 13.08
C ALA A 241 18.06 4.16 13.23
N PHE A 242 18.84 3.57 12.33
CA PHE A 242 19.17 2.14 12.35
C PHE A 242 20.34 1.88 13.29
N ARG A 243 20.31 0.73 13.96
CA ARG A 243 21.42 0.27 14.82
C ARG A 243 22.39 -0.54 13.99
N GLU A 244 23.67 -0.47 14.36
CA GLU A 244 24.73 -1.23 13.71
C GLU A 244 24.78 -2.71 14.12
N ASP A 245 24.21 -3.05 15.28
CA ASP A 245 24.38 -4.35 15.96
C ASP A 245 23.10 -5.21 16.02
N ASN A 246 21.97 -4.70 15.50
CA ASN A 246 20.67 -5.37 15.61
C ASN A 246 20.16 -5.86 14.25
N PRO A 247 20.00 -7.18 14.04
CA PRO A 247 19.39 -7.71 12.84
C PRO A 247 17.99 -7.15 12.66
N LEU A 248 17.71 -6.55 11.50
CA LEU A 248 16.43 -5.96 11.19
C LEU A 248 16.01 -6.35 9.77
N LEU A 249 14.79 -6.81 9.65
CA LEU A 249 14.14 -7.09 8.37
C LEU A 249 13.28 -5.90 7.98
N VAL A 250 13.61 -5.23 6.88
CA VAL A 250 12.88 -4.08 6.35
C VAL A 250 11.97 -4.52 5.21
N MET A 251 10.66 -4.42 5.41
CA MET A 251 9.61 -4.81 4.46
C MET A 251 9.06 -3.54 3.81
N SER A 252 9.46 -3.26 2.57
CA SER A 252 9.11 -2.03 1.85
C SER A 252 8.21 -2.31 0.65
N SER A 253 7.26 -1.41 0.37
CA SER A 253 6.39 -1.48 -0.79
C SER A 253 5.70 -0.14 -1.05
N GLY A 254 5.01 -0.02 -2.18
CA GLY A 254 4.04 1.05 -2.44
C GLY A 254 4.57 2.25 -3.22
N ALA A 255 5.87 2.36 -3.42
CA ALA A 255 6.50 3.37 -4.26
C ALA A 255 7.83 2.85 -4.84
N ASP A 256 8.37 3.53 -5.85
CA ASP A 256 9.73 3.26 -6.31
C ASP A 256 10.73 3.70 -5.24
N TRP A 257 11.68 2.82 -4.91
CA TRP A 257 12.70 3.07 -3.90
C TRP A 257 14.03 3.31 -4.59
N SER A 258 14.64 4.47 -4.33
CA SER A 258 15.88 4.88 -5.01
C SER A 258 17.02 3.88 -4.78
N SER A 259 17.79 3.59 -5.82
CA SER A 259 18.95 2.71 -5.73
C SER A 259 19.99 3.25 -4.75
N SER A 260 20.16 4.58 -4.69
CA SER A 260 21.11 5.22 -3.75
C SER A 260 20.74 5.00 -2.30
N SER A 261 19.45 5.07 -1.94
CA SER A 261 18.99 4.81 -0.58
C SER A 261 19.09 3.33 -0.21
N LYS A 262 18.81 2.42 -1.15
CA LYS A 262 19.03 0.98 -0.97
C LYS A 262 20.51 0.66 -0.73
N GLU A 263 21.40 1.26 -1.54
CA GLU A 263 22.85 1.10 -1.41
C GLU A 263 23.37 1.64 -0.09
N GLN A 264 22.90 2.84 0.33
CA GLN A 264 23.23 3.42 1.62
C GLN A 264 22.80 2.51 2.79
N LEU A 265 21.61 1.92 2.72
CA LEU A 265 21.10 1.01 3.74
C LEU A 265 22.00 -0.23 3.87
N VAL A 266 22.30 -0.89 2.76
CA VAL A 266 23.09 -2.12 2.74
C VAL A 266 24.55 -1.86 3.17
N THR A 267 25.12 -0.72 2.74
CA THR A 267 26.53 -0.39 3.02
C THR A 267 26.74 0.03 4.47
N ASN A 268 25.86 0.90 4.99
CA ASN A 268 26.03 1.46 6.33
C ASN A 268 25.49 0.56 7.44
N TYR A 269 24.54 -0.35 7.12
CA TYR A 269 23.88 -1.20 8.10
C TYR A 269 23.84 -2.66 7.63
N PRO A 270 24.99 -3.37 7.68
CA PRO A 270 25.12 -4.73 7.11
C PRO A 270 24.26 -5.80 7.83
N HIS A 271 23.73 -5.50 9.01
CA HIS A 271 22.77 -6.36 9.72
C HIS A 271 21.31 -6.13 9.31
N VAL A 272 21.05 -5.13 8.48
CA VAL A 272 19.72 -4.86 7.94
C VAL A 272 19.56 -5.61 6.62
N THR A 273 18.55 -6.44 6.54
CA THR A 273 18.11 -7.06 5.29
C THR A 273 16.84 -6.38 4.83
N PHE A 274 16.74 -5.99 3.57
CA PHE A 274 15.49 -5.47 3.05
C PHE A 274 14.87 -6.41 2.02
N PHE A 275 13.55 -6.32 1.93
CA PHE A 275 12.73 -6.82 0.83
C PHE A 275 11.85 -5.69 0.31
N ASP A 276 12.02 -5.38 -0.96
CA ASP A 276 11.23 -4.39 -1.69
C ASP A 276 10.23 -5.10 -2.60
N PHE A 277 8.93 -4.89 -2.38
CA PHE A 277 7.87 -5.65 -3.04
C PHE A 277 7.23 -4.88 -4.17
N TYR A 278 7.04 -5.54 -5.28
CA TYR A 278 6.05 -5.15 -6.26
C TYR A 278 4.74 -5.89 -6.01
N GLY A 279 3.67 -5.13 -5.98
CA GLY A 279 2.31 -5.62 -5.82
C GLY A 279 1.29 -4.49 -5.80
N THR A 280 0.02 -4.86 -5.88
CA THR A 280 -1.10 -3.93 -5.84
C THR A 280 -2.21 -4.45 -4.92
N SER A 281 -3.22 -3.64 -4.62
CA SER A 281 -4.37 -4.08 -3.85
C SER A 281 -5.11 -5.24 -4.51
N GLU A 282 -5.10 -5.29 -5.84
CA GLU A 282 -5.75 -6.29 -6.67
C GLU A 282 -4.92 -7.59 -6.79
N LEU A 283 -3.61 -7.44 -7.01
CA LEU A 283 -2.71 -8.59 -7.28
C LEU A 283 -2.10 -9.18 -6.01
N SER A 284 -2.10 -8.41 -4.88
CA SER A 284 -1.33 -8.74 -3.69
C SER A 284 0.18 -8.68 -3.97
N PHE A 285 0.98 -9.49 -3.31
CA PHE A 285 2.40 -9.64 -3.60
C PHE A 285 2.60 -10.31 -4.95
N VAL A 286 3.46 -9.77 -5.79
CA VAL A 286 3.82 -10.32 -7.10
C VAL A 286 5.27 -10.78 -7.12
N SER A 287 6.19 -9.86 -6.83
CA SER A 287 7.63 -10.13 -6.78
C SER A 287 8.29 -9.38 -5.62
N TYR A 288 9.50 -9.78 -5.29
CA TYR A 288 10.33 -9.08 -4.30
C TYR A 288 11.79 -9.02 -4.73
N LEU A 289 12.42 -7.90 -4.43
CA LEU A 289 13.85 -7.68 -4.55
C LEU A 289 14.46 -7.74 -3.14
N SER A 290 15.35 -8.71 -2.92
CA SER A 290 16.11 -8.79 -1.68
C SER A 290 17.34 -7.89 -1.71
N SER A 291 17.89 -7.53 -0.55
CA SER A 291 19.17 -6.81 -0.47
C SER A 291 20.31 -7.53 -1.20
N ASN A 292 20.29 -8.86 -1.22
CA ASN A 292 21.28 -9.66 -1.94
C ASN A 292 21.12 -9.58 -3.47
N ASP A 293 19.87 -9.67 -3.95
CA ASP A 293 19.58 -9.59 -5.38
C ASP A 293 19.79 -8.16 -5.91
N PHE A 294 19.55 -7.15 -5.08
CA PHE A 294 19.75 -5.74 -5.43
C PHE A 294 21.17 -5.46 -5.92
N MET A 295 22.18 -6.06 -5.31
CA MET A 295 23.58 -5.87 -5.73
C MET A 295 23.86 -6.34 -7.15
N GLN A 296 23.06 -7.27 -7.69
CA GLN A 296 23.20 -7.81 -9.03
C GLN A 296 22.18 -7.23 -10.01
N LYS A 297 20.99 -6.89 -9.54
CA LYS A 297 19.83 -6.48 -10.34
C LYS A 297 19.16 -5.21 -9.78
N PRO A 298 19.89 -4.09 -9.63
CA PRO A 298 19.45 -2.92 -8.85
C PRO A 298 18.19 -2.22 -9.38
N SER A 299 17.89 -2.37 -10.68
CA SER A 299 16.72 -1.73 -11.32
C SER A 299 15.51 -2.67 -11.42
N SER A 300 15.60 -3.92 -10.96
CA SER A 300 14.47 -4.85 -10.99
C SER A 300 13.56 -4.65 -9.78
N VAL A 301 12.32 -5.12 -9.89
CA VAL A 301 11.42 -5.30 -8.75
C VAL A 301 11.47 -6.74 -8.22
N GLY A 302 12.56 -7.44 -8.53
CA GLY A 302 12.88 -8.78 -8.04
C GLY A 302 12.24 -9.91 -8.85
N ARG A 303 12.26 -11.10 -8.24
CA ARG A 303 11.65 -12.30 -8.82
C ARG A 303 10.25 -12.53 -8.28
N PRO A 304 9.34 -13.11 -9.10
CA PRO A 304 8.07 -13.61 -8.62
C PRO A 304 8.25 -14.61 -7.48
N PHE A 305 7.32 -14.61 -6.53
CA PHE A 305 7.28 -15.66 -5.50
C PHE A 305 7.04 -17.03 -6.13
N SER A 306 7.50 -18.10 -5.49
CA SER A 306 7.43 -19.45 -6.04
C SER A 306 6.01 -19.97 -6.32
N SER A 307 5.01 -19.42 -5.63
CA SER A 307 3.58 -19.74 -5.84
C SER A 307 2.88 -18.85 -6.87
N ILE A 308 3.61 -17.92 -7.51
CA ILE A 308 3.05 -16.93 -8.43
C ILE A 308 3.63 -17.15 -9.83
N GLN A 309 2.76 -17.13 -10.82
CA GLN A 309 3.15 -17.11 -12.22
C GLN A 309 2.99 -15.69 -12.76
N VAL A 310 4.01 -15.22 -13.45
CA VAL A 310 4.03 -13.92 -14.13
C VAL A 310 4.30 -14.15 -15.59
N GLU A 311 3.48 -13.60 -16.44
CA GLU A 311 3.70 -13.53 -17.87
C GLU A 311 3.69 -12.09 -18.34
N VAL A 312 4.58 -11.77 -19.27
CA VAL A 312 4.57 -10.50 -19.99
C VAL A 312 4.02 -10.79 -21.38
N ARG A 313 2.95 -10.11 -21.79
CA ARG A 313 2.25 -10.40 -23.04
C ARG A 313 2.20 -9.20 -23.96
N ARG A 314 2.29 -9.46 -25.26
CA ARG A 314 2.05 -8.50 -26.34
C ARG A 314 0.56 -8.16 -26.45
N PRO A 315 0.19 -7.14 -27.25
CA PRO A 315 -1.23 -6.80 -27.49
C PRO A 315 -2.06 -7.96 -28.09
N ASP A 316 -1.43 -8.86 -28.85
CA ASP A 316 -2.07 -10.06 -29.41
C ASP A 316 -2.18 -11.23 -28.42
N GLN A 317 -1.86 -11.01 -27.14
CA GLN A 317 -1.85 -11.97 -26.04
C GLN A 317 -0.74 -13.05 -26.12
N SER A 318 0.15 -13.02 -27.09
CA SER A 318 1.34 -13.89 -27.11
C SER A 318 2.33 -13.48 -26.04
N VAL A 319 3.03 -14.47 -25.44
CA VAL A 319 4.04 -14.23 -24.42
C VAL A 319 5.27 -13.57 -25.05
N CYS A 320 5.78 -12.52 -24.42
CA CYS A 320 6.99 -11.81 -24.81
C CYS A 320 8.25 -12.68 -24.62
N GLN A 321 9.27 -12.42 -25.41
CA GLN A 321 10.59 -12.99 -25.18
C GLN A 321 11.27 -12.27 -23.99
N PRO A 322 12.30 -12.86 -23.35
CA PRO A 322 13.09 -12.16 -22.35
C PRO A 322 13.59 -10.80 -22.88
N ASN A 323 13.57 -9.79 -21.99
CA ASN A 323 13.93 -8.40 -22.29
C ASN A 323 12.97 -7.66 -23.26
N GLU A 324 11.83 -8.25 -23.59
CA GLU A 324 10.79 -7.61 -24.38
C GLU A 324 9.70 -7.03 -23.49
N THR A 325 9.42 -5.73 -23.66
CA THR A 325 8.37 -5.04 -22.89
C THR A 325 6.98 -5.40 -23.38
N GLY A 326 6.10 -5.74 -22.44
CA GLY A 326 4.69 -6.01 -22.68
C GLY A 326 3.85 -5.75 -21.43
N ARG A 327 2.57 -6.12 -21.48
CA ARG A 327 1.66 -6.01 -20.34
C ARG A 327 1.88 -7.19 -19.39
N ILE A 328 1.97 -6.86 -18.09
CA ILE A 328 2.18 -7.85 -17.03
C ILE A 328 0.85 -8.50 -16.67
N TYR A 329 0.84 -9.83 -16.68
CA TYR A 329 -0.23 -10.68 -16.23
C TYR A 329 0.24 -11.55 -15.07
N VAL A 330 -0.60 -11.70 -14.06
CA VAL A 330 -0.29 -12.43 -12.83
C VAL A 330 -1.36 -13.48 -12.57
N LYS A 331 -0.92 -14.71 -12.32
CA LYS A 331 -1.77 -15.79 -11.82
C LYS A 331 -1.29 -16.14 -10.41
N SER A 332 -2.16 -15.97 -9.43
CA SER A 332 -1.82 -16.10 -8.01
C SER A 332 -3.06 -16.48 -7.18
N PRO A 333 -2.91 -17.34 -6.16
CA PRO A 333 -3.98 -17.61 -5.20
C PRO A 333 -4.25 -16.46 -4.26
N MET A 334 -3.39 -15.42 -4.29
CA MET A 334 -3.45 -14.27 -3.39
C MET A 334 -4.15 -13.05 -3.99
N THR A 335 -4.69 -13.13 -5.20
CA THR A 335 -5.36 -12.01 -5.86
C THR A 335 -6.66 -11.63 -5.16
N PHE A 336 -7.16 -10.44 -5.45
CA PHE A 336 -8.47 -9.98 -4.98
C PHE A 336 -9.62 -10.80 -5.60
N SER A 337 -10.81 -10.69 -5.04
CA SER A 337 -12.00 -11.38 -5.55
C SER A 337 -12.79 -10.55 -6.56
N GLY A 338 -12.30 -9.38 -6.93
CA GLY A 338 -12.95 -8.43 -7.84
C GLY A 338 -13.30 -7.12 -7.14
N TYR A 339 -13.94 -6.23 -7.88
CA TYR A 339 -14.53 -5.03 -7.30
C TYR A 339 -15.99 -5.29 -6.91
N LEU A 340 -16.45 -4.59 -5.88
CA LEU A 340 -17.84 -4.66 -5.46
C LEU A 340 -18.74 -4.31 -6.65
N HIS A 341 -19.81 -5.10 -6.88
CA HIS A 341 -20.74 -4.99 -7.99
C HIS A 341 -20.21 -5.37 -9.39
N GLU A 342 -18.96 -5.76 -9.53
CA GLU A 342 -18.50 -6.36 -10.78
C GLU A 342 -19.05 -7.80 -10.91
N GLN A 343 -19.81 -8.05 -11.98
CA GLN A 343 -20.44 -9.37 -12.22
C GLN A 343 -19.49 -10.40 -12.86
N LYS A 344 -18.26 -10.03 -13.16
CA LYS A 344 -17.29 -10.95 -13.78
C LYS A 344 -16.54 -11.75 -12.71
N PRO A 345 -16.50 -13.08 -12.81
CA PRO A 345 -15.58 -13.87 -12.00
C PRO A 345 -14.14 -13.40 -12.26
N PRO A 346 -13.25 -13.44 -11.27
CA PRO A 346 -11.84 -13.10 -11.48
C PRO A 346 -11.28 -14.02 -12.58
N GLU A 347 -10.60 -13.43 -13.54
CA GLU A 347 -9.89 -14.16 -14.58
C GLU A 347 -8.73 -14.93 -13.93
N GLU A 348 -8.37 -16.08 -14.49
CA GLU A 348 -7.22 -16.88 -14.00
C GLU A 348 -5.92 -16.07 -14.05
N TRP A 349 -5.77 -15.23 -15.08
CA TRP A 349 -4.68 -14.30 -15.28
C TRP A 349 -5.19 -12.86 -15.13
N LEU A 350 -4.70 -12.16 -14.13
CA LEU A 350 -5.10 -10.79 -13.85
C LEU A 350 -4.03 -9.80 -14.32
N THR A 351 -4.46 -8.65 -14.78
CA THR A 351 -3.61 -7.50 -15.09
C THR A 351 -4.20 -6.24 -14.48
N VAL A 352 -3.34 -5.34 -14.02
CA VAL A 352 -3.68 -3.99 -13.59
C VAL A 352 -3.15 -2.95 -14.58
N TYR A 353 -2.84 -3.41 -15.79
CA TYR A 353 -2.28 -2.62 -16.90
C TYR A 353 -0.88 -2.06 -16.61
N ASP A 354 -0.14 -2.68 -15.71
CA ASP A 354 1.27 -2.42 -15.55
C ASP A 354 2.05 -3.03 -16.72
N MET A 355 3.06 -2.29 -17.20
CA MET A 355 3.94 -2.66 -18.30
C MET A 355 5.33 -2.94 -17.77
N GLY A 356 6.00 -3.94 -18.35
CA GLY A 356 7.34 -4.32 -17.92
C GLY A 356 7.90 -5.46 -18.75
N TRP A 357 8.98 -6.06 -18.28
CA TRP A 357 9.65 -7.17 -18.96
C TRP A 357 10.34 -8.09 -17.94
N LEU A 358 10.52 -9.35 -18.31
CA LEU A 358 11.33 -10.32 -17.56
C LEU A 358 12.68 -10.46 -18.23
N ASP A 359 13.77 -10.54 -17.47
CA ASP A 359 15.07 -10.91 -18.02
C ASP A 359 15.22 -12.44 -18.13
N GLU A 360 16.38 -12.88 -18.67
CA GLU A 360 16.70 -14.31 -18.84
C GLU A 360 16.78 -15.07 -17.51
N ASP A 361 17.07 -14.38 -16.41
CA ASP A 361 17.14 -14.92 -15.05
C ASP A 361 15.78 -14.90 -14.33
N GLY A 362 14.73 -14.37 -14.97
CA GLY A 362 13.37 -14.28 -14.42
C GLY A 362 13.14 -13.12 -13.45
N TYR A 363 14.01 -12.10 -13.45
CA TYR A 363 13.75 -10.86 -12.71
C TYR A 363 12.78 -9.97 -13.50
N LEU A 364 11.83 -9.39 -12.77
CA LEU A 364 10.82 -8.48 -13.32
C LEU A 364 11.32 -7.03 -13.25
N TYR A 365 11.10 -6.31 -14.34
CA TYR A 365 11.41 -4.88 -14.47
C TYR A 365 10.15 -4.13 -14.84
N MET A 366 9.90 -3.02 -14.17
CA MET A 366 8.74 -2.17 -14.42
C MET A 366 9.11 -1.06 -15.42
N SER A 367 8.27 -0.90 -16.44
CA SER A 367 8.38 0.23 -17.38
C SER A 367 7.42 1.37 -17.02
N GLY A 368 6.25 1.06 -16.43
CA GLY A 368 5.23 2.03 -16.04
C GLY A 368 3.83 1.47 -16.19
N ARG A 369 2.83 2.36 -16.26
CA ARG A 369 1.43 1.98 -16.49
C ARG A 369 0.98 2.31 -17.89
N GLU A 370 0.26 1.39 -18.55
CA GLU A 370 -0.29 1.59 -19.88
C GLU A 370 -1.17 2.85 -19.96
N ASN A 371 -2.03 3.07 -18.96
CA ASN A 371 -2.91 4.25 -18.89
C ASN A 371 -2.18 5.57 -18.57
N GLY A 372 -0.91 5.52 -18.17
CA GLY A 372 -0.04 6.66 -17.94
C GLY A 372 0.94 6.91 -19.08
N MET A 373 0.99 6.02 -20.04
CA MET A 373 1.90 6.05 -21.17
C MET A 373 1.61 7.26 -22.07
N ILE A 374 2.65 7.98 -22.43
CA ILE A 374 2.59 9.14 -23.33
C ILE A 374 2.86 8.67 -24.75
N VAL A 375 1.95 8.93 -25.65
CA VAL A 375 2.11 8.58 -27.08
C VAL A 375 2.69 9.76 -27.83
N TYR A 376 4.00 9.78 -28.00
CA TYR A 376 4.76 10.84 -28.65
C TYR A 376 5.12 10.45 -30.11
N GLY A 377 4.38 10.96 -31.09
CA GLY A 377 4.63 10.69 -32.50
C GLY A 377 4.65 9.20 -32.86
N GLY A 378 3.81 8.39 -32.23
CA GLY A 378 3.75 6.94 -32.41
C GLY A 378 4.74 6.15 -31.52
N LEU A 379 5.56 6.81 -30.74
CA LEU A 379 6.47 6.19 -29.79
C LEU A 379 5.87 6.20 -28.39
N ASN A 380 5.97 5.08 -27.69
CA ASN A 380 5.49 4.93 -26.33
C ASN A 380 6.56 5.41 -25.34
N ILE A 381 6.20 6.35 -24.47
CA ILE A 381 7.04 6.88 -23.39
C ILE A 381 6.35 6.57 -22.07
N PHE A 382 7.04 5.89 -21.17
CA PHE A 382 6.57 5.67 -19.81
C PHE A 382 7.10 6.79 -18.92
N PRO A 383 6.26 7.62 -18.33
CA PRO A 383 6.67 8.70 -17.44
C PRO A 383 7.61 8.25 -16.34
N GLU A 384 7.35 7.09 -15.78
CA GLU A 384 8.10 6.50 -14.66
C GLU A 384 9.57 6.23 -15.00
N GLU A 385 9.88 5.91 -16.26
CA GLU A 385 11.27 5.74 -16.69
C GLU A 385 12.05 7.07 -16.64
N ILE A 386 11.38 8.16 -17.00
CA ILE A 386 11.98 9.50 -16.96
C ILE A 386 12.07 9.98 -15.50
N GLU A 387 11.01 9.79 -14.73
CA GLU A 387 10.93 10.15 -13.30
C GLU A 387 12.04 9.47 -12.49
N ARG A 388 12.35 8.21 -12.77
CA ARG A 388 13.45 7.49 -12.12
C ARG A 388 14.78 8.21 -12.34
N VAL A 389 15.10 8.56 -13.58
CA VAL A 389 16.34 9.28 -13.92
C VAL A 389 16.38 10.68 -13.30
N LEU A 390 15.23 11.35 -13.24
CA LEU A 390 15.10 12.67 -12.60
C LEU A 390 15.34 12.58 -11.11
N ASN A 391 14.72 11.62 -10.43
CA ASN A 391 14.80 11.46 -8.96
C ASN A 391 16.17 10.95 -8.49
N GLU A 392 17.00 10.40 -9.38
CA GLU A 392 18.41 10.08 -9.11
C GLU A 392 19.33 11.31 -9.06
N GLN A 393 18.85 12.49 -9.49
CA GLN A 393 19.67 13.71 -9.48
C GLN A 393 19.64 14.35 -8.10
N PRO A 394 20.81 14.70 -7.50
CA PRO A 394 20.88 15.28 -6.14
C PRO A 394 20.09 16.57 -5.98
N GLU A 395 19.92 17.33 -7.06
CA GLU A 395 19.20 18.61 -7.04
C GLU A 395 17.67 18.45 -7.13
N VAL A 396 17.17 17.24 -7.45
CA VAL A 396 15.74 16.97 -7.63
C VAL A 396 15.18 16.40 -6.34
N LYS A 397 14.38 17.19 -5.65
CA LYS A 397 13.67 16.74 -4.47
C LYS A 397 12.54 15.77 -4.82
N ARG A 398 11.71 16.15 -5.81
CA ARG A 398 10.61 15.34 -6.34
C ARG A 398 10.35 15.72 -7.79
N SER A 399 9.97 14.76 -8.59
CA SER A 399 9.59 14.98 -9.98
C SER A 399 8.34 14.22 -10.37
N ILE A 400 7.65 14.70 -11.41
CA ILE A 400 6.60 13.98 -12.11
C ILE A 400 6.67 14.34 -13.60
N VAL A 401 6.39 13.36 -14.46
CA VAL A 401 6.30 13.56 -15.90
C VAL A 401 4.87 13.27 -16.36
N VAL A 402 4.32 14.19 -17.14
CA VAL A 402 2.95 14.08 -17.67
C VAL A 402 2.92 14.28 -19.17
N GLY A 403 2.00 13.57 -19.86
CA GLY A 403 1.72 13.80 -21.25
C GLY A 403 0.77 15.00 -21.40
N VAL A 404 1.20 16.02 -22.14
CA VAL A 404 0.35 17.17 -22.48
C VAL A 404 0.02 17.13 -23.98
N PRO A 405 -1.23 17.39 -24.38
CA PRO A 405 -1.61 17.39 -25.79
C PRO A 405 -0.76 18.33 -26.63
N ASP A 406 -0.32 17.87 -27.80
CA ASP A 406 0.45 18.62 -28.77
C ASP A 406 -0.15 18.39 -30.18
N PRO A 407 -0.40 19.45 -30.96
CA PRO A 407 -1.05 19.32 -32.28
C PRO A 407 -0.27 18.51 -33.31
N TYR A 408 1.04 18.43 -33.16
CA TYR A 408 1.91 17.72 -34.12
C TYR A 408 2.28 16.31 -33.64
N TRP A 409 2.59 16.15 -32.34
CA TRP A 409 3.09 14.90 -31.77
C TRP A 409 2.03 14.03 -31.11
N GLY A 410 0.77 14.51 -30.99
CA GLY A 410 -0.28 13.89 -30.22
C GLY A 410 -0.14 14.25 -28.74
N GLU A 411 0.87 13.76 -28.05
CA GLU A 411 1.26 14.19 -26.72
C GLU A 411 2.77 14.46 -26.66
N ILE A 412 3.18 15.36 -25.76
CA ILE A 412 4.59 15.61 -25.44
C ILE A 412 4.87 15.33 -23.96
N PRO A 413 6.01 14.75 -23.62
CA PRO A 413 6.42 14.59 -22.22
C PRO A 413 6.83 15.94 -21.63
N VAL A 414 6.23 16.29 -20.51
CA VAL A 414 6.48 17.51 -19.72
C VAL A 414 6.98 17.09 -18.34
N ALA A 415 8.21 17.48 -17.98
CA ALA A 415 8.74 17.27 -16.64
C ALA A 415 8.35 18.43 -15.73
N ILE A 416 7.85 18.10 -14.54
CA ILE A 416 7.53 19.05 -13.46
C ILE A 416 8.42 18.69 -12.28
N LEU A 417 9.20 19.67 -11.79
CA LEU A 417 10.19 19.50 -10.74
C LEU A 417 9.85 20.37 -9.54
N GLU A 418 9.97 19.81 -8.33
CA GLU A 418 9.76 20.56 -7.10
C GLU A 418 11.05 21.28 -6.68
N GLN A 419 11.02 22.61 -6.63
CA GLN A 419 12.08 23.48 -6.09
C GLN A 419 13.50 23.28 -6.69
N VAL A 420 13.61 22.99 -7.98
CA VAL A 420 14.90 22.77 -8.63
C VAL A 420 15.50 24.09 -9.14
N PRO A 421 16.66 24.52 -8.66
CA PRO A 421 17.27 25.81 -9.03
C PRO A 421 17.92 25.80 -10.42
N GLN A 422 18.39 24.67 -10.91
CA GLN A 422 19.13 24.56 -12.19
C GLN A 422 18.64 23.42 -13.08
N ILE A 423 17.63 23.67 -13.90
CA ILE A 423 17.07 22.67 -14.85
C ILE A 423 18.12 22.18 -15.87
N LYS A 424 19.14 22.99 -16.22
CA LYS A 424 20.11 22.62 -17.28
C LYS A 424 20.92 21.37 -16.93
N ALA A 425 21.38 21.23 -15.68
CA ALA A 425 22.13 20.05 -15.23
C ALA A 425 21.26 18.79 -15.27
N VAL A 426 20.07 18.87 -14.71
CA VAL A 426 19.09 17.78 -14.70
C VAL A 426 18.72 17.34 -16.11
N ARG A 427 18.48 18.30 -17.02
CA ARG A 427 18.19 18.02 -18.44
C ARG A 427 19.37 17.33 -19.13
N GLN A 428 20.59 17.68 -18.82
CA GLN A 428 21.77 17.04 -19.38
C GLN A 428 21.88 15.58 -18.92
N ALA A 429 21.69 15.31 -17.64
CA ALA A 429 21.69 13.94 -17.09
C ALA A 429 20.62 13.05 -17.74
N VAL A 430 19.40 13.57 -17.95
CA VAL A 430 18.35 12.83 -18.66
C VAL A 430 18.75 12.51 -20.10
N LYS A 431 19.40 13.45 -20.82
CA LYS A 431 19.87 13.22 -22.20
C LYS A 431 20.95 12.17 -22.30
N GLU A 432 21.77 12.01 -21.28
CA GLU A 432 22.86 11.04 -21.24
C GLU A 432 22.37 9.62 -20.94
N LYS A 433 21.29 9.51 -20.14
CA LYS A 433 20.75 8.23 -19.66
C LYS A 433 19.59 7.68 -20.50
N LEU A 434 18.87 8.53 -21.23
CA LEU A 434 17.65 8.13 -21.95
C LEU A 434 17.74 8.43 -23.44
N ALA A 435 16.99 7.65 -24.23
CA ALA A 435 16.84 7.89 -25.66
C ALA A 435 16.28 9.31 -25.94
N ALA A 436 16.71 9.95 -27.00
CA ALA A 436 16.41 11.34 -27.31
C ALA A 436 14.89 11.67 -27.36
N TYR A 437 14.06 10.72 -27.75
CA TYR A 437 12.60 10.92 -27.80
C TYR A 437 11.96 10.91 -26.41
N LYS A 438 12.56 10.28 -25.41
CA LYS A 438 12.12 10.24 -24.01
C LYS A 438 12.46 11.52 -23.23
N VAL A 439 13.38 12.34 -23.73
CA VAL A 439 13.76 13.60 -23.08
C VAL A 439 12.57 14.56 -23.07
N PRO A 440 12.12 15.06 -21.89
CA PRO A 440 10.99 15.98 -21.80
C PRO A 440 11.12 17.20 -22.71
N LYS A 441 10.05 17.54 -23.42
CA LYS A 441 10.03 18.67 -24.36
C LYS A 441 9.81 20.00 -23.65
N LYS A 442 9.10 19.97 -22.52
CA LYS A 442 8.89 21.13 -21.64
C LYS A 442 9.29 20.78 -20.23
N TRP A 443 9.71 21.81 -19.48
CA TRP A 443 10.22 21.71 -18.13
C TRP A 443 9.57 22.80 -17.29
N LEU A 444 8.89 22.41 -16.24
CA LEU A 444 8.19 23.30 -15.32
C LEU A 444 8.74 23.10 -13.91
N VAL A 445 8.74 24.18 -13.13
CA VAL A 445 9.10 24.15 -11.70
C VAL A 445 7.89 24.57 -10.90
N ILE A 446 7.64 23.88 -9.81
CA ILE A 446 6.58 24.16 -8.85
C ILE A 446 7.18 24.25 -7.44
N ASP A 447 6.61 25.08 -6.59
CA ASP A 447 7.07 25.21 -5.19
C ASP A 447 6.73 23.97 -4.36
N GLN A 448 5.54 23.40 -4.59
CA GLN A 448 5.07 22.20 -3.90
C GLN A 448 4.19 21.37 -4.82
N MET A 449 4.43 20.04 -4.86
CA MET A 449 3.61 19.10 -5.61
C MET A 449 2.21 18.99 -5.03
N ILE A 450 1.19 18.83 -5.90
CA ILE A 450 -0.18 18.52 -5.49
C ILE A 450 -0.24 17.05 -5.10
N GLU A 451 -0.72 16.76 -3.89
CA GLU A 451 -0.77 15.40 -3.34
C GLU A 451 -2.21 14.90 -3.18
N THR A 452 -2.35 13.59 -3.24
CA THR A 452 -3.55 12.88 -2.81
C THR A 452 -3.61 12.82 -1.29
N SER A 453 -4.77 12.50 -0.72
CA SER A 453 -4.94 12.26 0.73
C SER A 453 -3.99 11.18 1.28
N GLY A 454 -3.51 10.28 0.43
CA GLY A 454 -2.52 9.24 0.77
C GLY A 454 -1.06 9.69 0.68
N GLY A 455 -0.76 10.98 0.44
CA GLY A 455 0.61 11.51 0.35
C GLY A 455 1.35 11.20 -0.96
N LYS A 456 0.65 10.67 -1.96
CA LYS A 456 1.23 10.45 -3.31
C LYS A 456 0.96 11.67 -4.20
N ILE A 457 1.87 11.95 -5.15
CA ILE A 457 1.65 13.02 -6.13
C ILE A 457 0.38 12.71 -6.94
N ALA A 458 -0.54 13.68 -7.00
CA ALA A 458 -1.80 13.61 -7.73
C ALA A 458 -1.56 13.84 -9.23
N ARG A 459 -1.17 12.80 -9.98
CA ARG A 459 -0.75 12.89 -11.40
C ARG A 459 -1.77 13.63 -12.28
N ALA A 460 -3.07 13.34 -12.12
CA ALA A 460 -4.14 14.00 -12.89
C ALA A 460 -4.20 15.52 -12.62
N SER A 461 -4.08 15.92 -11.36
CA SER A 461 -4.05 17.35 -10.98
C SER A 461 -2.80 18.03 -11.50
N MET A 462 -1.65 17.36 -11.46
CA MET A 462 -0.39 17.87 -12.01
C MET A 462 -0.44 17.98 -13.54
N LYS A 463 -1.09 17.04 -14.26
CA LYS A 463 -1.32 17.15 -15.71
C LYS A 463 -2.14 18.39 -16.03
N LYS A 464 -3.27 18.58 -15.34
CA LYS A 464 -4.12 19.76 -15.52
C LYS A 464 -3.37 21.07 -15.25
N TRP A 465 -2.62 21.12 -14.16
CA TRP A 465 -1.78 22.28 -13.83
C TRP A 465 -0.74 22.57 -14.94
N ALA A 466 -0.08 21.54 -15.47
CA ALA A 466 0.90 21.71 -16.55
C ALA A 466 0.25 22.24 -17.84
N GLU A 467 -0.93 21.76 -18.20
CA GLU A 467 -1.70 22.22 -19.35
C GLU A 467 -2.06 23.71 -19.19
N GLU A 468 -2.51 24.14 -18.01
CA GLU A 468 -2.79 25.53 -17.69
C GLU A 468 -1.52 26.42 -17.80
N GLN A 469 -0.38 26.00 -17.24
CA GLN A 469 0.89 26.73 -17.32
C GLN A 469 1.42 26.90 -18.75
N LEU A 470 1.19 25.92 -19.60
CA LEU A 470 1.63 25.96 -20.99
C LEU A 470 0.67 26.74 -21.90
N SER A 471 -0.62 26.74 -21.58
CA SER A 471 -1.62 27.54 -22.31
C SER A 471 -1.49 29.05 -22.03
N CYS A 472 -1.10 29.44 -20.82
CA CYS A 472 -0.88 30.85 -20.45
C CYS A 472 0.40 31.47 -21.05
N LYS A 473 1.27 30.66 -21.70
CA LYS A 473 2.54 31.11 -22.30
C LYS A 473 2.49 31.15 -23.83
N GLN A 474 1.35 30.85 -24.44
CA GLN A 474 1.05 31.11 -25.86
C GLN A 474 0.31 32.42 -26.02
#